data_ab11b9fbc1f42476ca7c3480205d4f34
#
_entry.id   ab11b9fbc1f42476ca7c3480205d4f34
#
_cell.length_a   1.000
_cell.length_b   1.000
_cell.length_c   1.000
_cell.angle_alpha   90.00
_cell.angle_beta   90.00
_cell.angle_gamma   90.00
#
_symmetry.space_group_name_H-M   'P 1'
#
loop_
_entity.id
_entity.type
_entity.pdbx_description
1 polymer ?
#
loop_
_entity_poly.entity_id
_entity_poly.type
_entity_poly.pdbx_seq_one_letter_code
_entity_poly.pdbx_strand_id
1 'polypeptide(L)'
;MNRSFGRWLLVLVSMVIGLLASAMADSNARIVRLSDVQGDVKIDRATGQGFEKAFLNMPITQGVRLWATNDARAEVEFEDGSTIHLTPDTIVAFTDLSLKDSGAKVSTVDLKQGEAYFSFAGKKDDEFKVTFVRESIQISEPAHLRIDVNDAKAEVAVLKGDINVQGPSGEVKLSKKQTATFDLADNDKYQVAKNVEKDPFDDWDKKQTEYHDQYSARNSYDAPYSYGVSDLNYYGSFRNVPGYGNMWQPYFAGAGWDPFMDGAWMWYPGFGYSWVSAYPWGWMPYHYGSWAFVPSYGWMWQPGNNWVAWNRVPPVINPPRQYVPPRPPTVASRQPVIVGRGPTSSAFQPRMDGSKIVVRGNNAGLGVPRGVRNLESLNRRVESKGSATLSPRSVPRAMAPMPNAAGRPAEMGGRDRMTGPARGARTDSMGATRTTNSAPRTGGGMGAGRPSSGAGMGAGRSSSGGSAPHSSGTAPHR
;
A
#
# COMPACT_ATOMS: atom_id res chain seq x y z
N MET A 1 47.55 -27.97 -36.06
CA MET A 1 46.34 -27.42 -35.37
C MET A 1 46.76 -26.12 -34.69
N ASN A 2 46.31 -24.96 -35.22
CA ASN A 2 46.89 -23.65 -34.93
C ASN A 2 46.53 -23.20 -33.49
N ARG A 3 47.56 -22.83 -32.72
CA ARG A 3 47.41 -22.25 -31.35
C ARG A 3 46.53 -21.00 -31.29
N SER A 4 46.35 -20.27 -32.38
CA SER A 4 45.44 -19.15 -32.50
C SER A 4 43.96 -19.55 -32.50
N PHE A 5 43.61 -20.70 -33.11
CA PHE A 5 42.23 -21.17 -33.18
C PHE A 5 41.68 -21.55 -31.79
N GLY A 6 42.52 -22.18 -30.95
CA GLY A 6 42.14 -22.53 -29.58
C GLY A 6 41.91 -21.27 -28.68
N ARG A 7 42.64 -20.18 -28.90
CA ARG A 7 42.46 -18.91 -28.16
C ARG A 7 41.14 -18.24 -28.53
N TRP A 8 40.75 -18.23 -29.79
CA TRP A 8 39.47 -17.65 -30.23
C TRP A 8 38.29 -18.49 -29.76
N LEU A 9 38.40 -19.79 -29.72
CA LEU A 9 37.37 -20.67 -29.19
C LEU A 9 37.16 -20.46 -27.69
N LEU A 10 38.20 -20.26 -26.89
CA LEU A 10 38.15 -19.99 -25.47
C LEU A 10 37.50 -18.62 -25.18
N VAL A 11 37.77 -17.61 -26.00
CA VAL A 11 37.13 -16.24 -25.86
C VAL A 11 35.65 -16.34 -26.21
N LEU A 12 35.29 -17.08 -27.26
CA LEU A 12 33.87 -17.28 -27.62
C LEU A 12 33.10 -18.05 -26.56
N VAL A 13 33.67 -19.10 -26.00
CA VAL A 13 33.05 -19.88 -24.92
C VAL A 13 32.89 -19.03 -23.64
N SER A 14 33.89 -18.22 -23.28
CA SER A 14 33.77 -17.34 -22.11
C SER A 14 32.74 -16.23 -22.33
N MET A 15 32.58 -15.73 -23.55
CA MET A 15 31.56 -14.72 -23.88
C MET A 15 30.15 -15.32 -23.86
N VAL A 16 29.94 -16.54 -24.30
CA VAL A 16 28.68 -17.27 -24.24
C VAL A 16 28.32 -17.65 -22.81
N ILE A 17 29.28 -18.03 -21.98
CA ILE A 17 29.06 -18.31 -20.54
C ILE A 17 28.70 -17.01 -19.81
N GLY A 18 29.34 -15.89 -20.15
CA GLY A 18 28.98 -14.57 -19.57
C GLY A 18 27.57 -14.10 -19.94
N LEU A 19 27.10 -14.39 -21.15
CA LEU A 19 25.73 -14.09 -21.59
C LEU A 19 24.67 -15.00 -20.93
N LEU A 20 25.00 -16.26 -20.68
CA LEU A 20 24.12 -17.20 -19.98
C LEU A 20 24.01 -16.88 -18.48
N ALA A 21 25.09 -16.40 -17.84
CA ALA A 21 25.07 -15.96 -16.45
C ALA A 21 24.16 -14.72 -16.23
N SER A 22 24.10 -13.83 -17.21
CA SER A 22 23.20 -12.66 -17.15
C SER A 22 21.71 -13.03 -17.28
N ALA A 23 21.40 -14.12 -17.99
CA ALA A 23 20.02 -14.61 -18.13
C ALA A 23 19.50 -15.37 -16.91
N MET A 24 20.40 -15.87 -16.05
CA MET A 24 20.03 -16.58 -14.82
C MET A 24 19.84 -15.65 -13.62
N ALA A 25 20.35 -14.40 -13.69
CA ALA A 25 20.20 -13.42 -12.60
C ALA A 25 18.77 -12.92 -12.46
N ASP A 26 17.92 -13.10 -13.48
CA ASP A 26 16.52 -12.63 -13.49
C ASP A 26 15.56 -13.55 -12.69
N SER A 27 15.98 -14.76 -12.32
CA SER A 27 15.11 -15.77 -11.71
C SER A 27 15.03 -15.72 -10.17
N ASN A 28 15.91 -14.98 -9.50
CA ASN A 28 15.97 -14.91 -8.03
C ASN A 28 15.70 -13.51 -7.45
N ALA A 29 15.41 -12.53 -8.31
CA ALA A 29 15.06 -11.19 -7.85
C ALA A 29 13.69 -11.21 -7.19
N ARG A 30 13.66 -10.94 -5.90
CA ARG A 30 12.42 -10.77 -5.16
C ARG A 30 12.08 -9.28 -5.06
N ILE A 31 10.82 -8.97 -5.28
CA ILE A 31 10.35 -7.59 -5.38
C ILE A 31 9.09 -7.45 -4.57
N VAL A 32 9.04 -6.41 -3.73
CA VAL A 32 7.84 -5.97 -3.05
C VAL A 32 7.40 -4.61 -3.59
N ARG A 33 6.18 -4.21 -3.32
CA ARG A 33 5.53 -3.05 -3.93
C ARG A 33 5.44 -1.88 -2.97
N LEU A 34 5.79 -0.66 -3.41
CA LEU A 34 5.37 0.57 -2.75
C LEU A 34 3.91 0.86 -3.16
N SER A 35 2.95 0.56 -2.29
CA SER A 35 1.52 0.46 -2.59
C SER A 35 0.69 1.68 -2.22
N ASP A 36 1.20 2.56 -1.35
CA ASP A 36 0.64 3.89 -1.07
C ASP A 36 1.74 4.91 -0.79
N VAL A 37 1.54 6.13 -1.27
CA VAL A 37 2.48 7.26 -1.10
C VAL A 37 1.67 8.52 -0.83
N GLN A 38 1.78 9.04 0.38
CA GLN A 38 1.12 10.26 0.81
C GLN A 38 2.19 11.25 1.31
N GLY A 39 2.19 12.48 0.80
CA GLY A 39 3.18 13.50 1.14
C GLY A 39 4.53 13.29 0.44
N ASP A 40 5.62 13.74 1.07
CA ASP A 40 7.00 13.66 0.55
C ASP A 40 7.69 12.38 1.02
N VAL A 41 7.40 11.27 0.36
CA VAL A 41 8.11 10.00 0.58
C VAL A 41 9.34 9.97 -0.31
N LYS A 42 10.45 9.51 0.25
CA LYS A 42 11.74 9.35 -0.45
C LYS A 42 12.19 7.89 -0.46
N ILE A 43 12.88 7.54 -1.53
CA ILE A 43 13.43 6.20 -1.74
C ILE A 43 14.90 6.31 -2.12
N ASP A 44 15.72 5.45 -1.54
CA ASP A 44 17.08 5.20 -2.03
C ASP A 44 17.12 3.81 -2.66
N ARG A 45 17.25 3.76 -3.97
CA ARG A 45 17.31 2.52 -4.78
C ARG A 45 18.72 1.91 -4.85
N ALA A 46 19.62 2.31 -3.96
CA ALA A 46 21.03 1.91 -3.97
C ALA A 46 21.75 2.25 -5.30
N THR A 47 21.34 3.33 -5.98
CA THR A 47 21.96 3.82 -7.23
C THR A 47 23.21 4.66 -6.99
N GLY A 48 23.55 4.93 -5.72
CA GLY A 48 24.61 5.86 -5.31
C GLY A 48 24.22 7.34 -5.35
N GLN A 49 22.93 7.64 -5.58
CA GLN A 49 22.39 9.01 -5.56
C GLN A 49 21.81 9.41 -4.19
N GLY A 50 21.69 8.45 -3.27
CA GLY A 50 20.97 8.64 -2.01
C GLY A 50 19.47 8.72 -2.23
N PHE A 51 18.79 9.43 -1.32
CA PHE A 51 17.34 9.55 -1.35
C PHE A 51 16.84 10.44 -2.48
N GLU A 52 15.90 9.93 -3.25
CA GLU A 52 15.16 10.62 -4.30
C GLU A 52 13.65 10.52 -4.03
N LYS A 53 12.82 11.22 -4.80
CA LYS A 53 11.38 11.16 -4.62
C LYS A 53 10.84 9.78 -4.95
N ALA A 54 10.05 9.23 -4.04
CA ALA A 54 9.34 7.98 -4.25
C ALA A 54 8.00 8.20 -4.99
N PHE A 55 7.61 7.20 -5.77
CA PHE A 55 6.36 7.17 -6.50
C PHE A 55 5.62 5.87 -6.24
N LEU A 56 4.31 5.92 -6.33
CA LEU A 56 3.45 4.75 -6.26
C LEU A 56 3.87 3.68 -7.29
N ASN A 57 3.73 2.42 -6.94
CA ASN A 57 4.12 1.25 -7.74
C ASN A 57 5.62 1.13 -8.02
N MET A 58 6.47 1.84 -7.29
CA MET A 58 7.90 1.57 -7.39
C MET A 58 8.22 0.17 -6.84
N PRO A 59 9.00 -0.63 -7.58
CA PRO A 59 9.62 -1.82 -7.05
C PRO A 59 10.54 -1.52 -5.87
N ILE A 60 10.44 -2.34 -4.84
CA ILE A 60 11.38 -2.37 -3.72
C ILE A 60 12.13 -3.67 -3.80
N THR A 61 13.44 -3.60 -3.94
CA THR A 61 14.37 -4.72 -3.99
C THR A 61 15.26 -4.72 -2.75
N GLN A 62 16.02 -5.77 -2.57
CA GLN A 62 17.03 -5.81 -1.50
C GLN A 62 17.99 -4.61 -1.57
N GLY A 63 18.31 -4.02 -0.43
CA GLY A 63 19.16 -2.84 -0.29
C GLY A 63 18.44 -1.50 -0.43
N VAL A 64 17.18 -1.48 -0.82
CA VAL A 64 16.36 -0.24 -0.89
C VAL A 64 16.09 0.28 0.51
N ARG A 65 16.06 1.62 0.63
CA ARG A 65 15.61 2.33 1.84
C ARG A 65 14.44 3.25 1.50
N LEU A 66 13.46 3.32 2.39
CA LEU A 66 12.34 4.27 2.31
C LEU A 66 12.40 5.24 3.48
N TRP A 67 12.03 6.47 3.21
CA TRP A 67 11.87 7.52 4.20
C TRP A 67 10.55 8.26 3.98
N ALA A 68 9.60 8.08 4.90
CA ALA A 68 8.44 8.93 5.02
C ALA A 68 8.87 10.18 5.81
N THR A 69 8.91 11.35 5.18
CA THR A 69 9.34 12.60 5.83
C THR A 69 8.28 13.10 6.83
N ASN A 70 8.49 14.23 7.45
CA ASN A 70 7.71 14.74 8.60
C ASN A 70 6.19 14.89 8.41
N ASP A 71 5.71 14.88 7.17
CA ASP A 71 4.28 14.99 6.83
C ASP A 71 3.82 13.83 5.92
N ALA A 72 4.70 12.85 5.69
CA ALA A 72 4.48 11.78 4.76
C ALA A 72 4.06 10.47 5.42
N ARG A 73 3.44 9.61 4.62
CA ARG A 73 3.11 8.22 4.98
C ARG A 73 3.29 7.34 3.75
N ALA A 74 3.63 6.09 3.99
CA ALA A 74 3.79 5.12 2.92
C ALA A 74 3.27 3.75 3.33
N GLU A 75 2.90 2.94 2.35
CA GLU A 75 2.57 1.54 2.53
C GLU A 75 3.41 0.69 1.59
N VAL A 76 3.99 -0.37 2.12
CA VAL A 76 4.68 -1.42 1.36
C VAL A 76 3.88 -2.69 1.47
N GLU A 77 3.61 -3.33 0.34
CA GLU A 77 2.83 -4.55 0.23
C GLU A 77 3.70 -5.69 -0.30
N PHE A 78 3.69 -6.82 0.39
CA PHE A 78 4.44 -8.03 0.06
C PHE A 78 3.59 -9.00 -0.75
N GLU A 79 4.23 -9.96 -1.38
CA GLU A 79 3.58 -10.94 -2.28
C GLU A 79 2.55 -11.82 -1.59
N ASP A 80 2.69 -12.02 -0.28
CA ASP A 80 1.79 -12.83 0.55
C ASP A 80 0.60 -12.04 1.14
N GLY A 81 0.58 -10.71 0.93
CA GLY A 81 -0.39 -9.78 1.48
C GLY A 81 0.03 -9.17 2.82
N SER A 82 1.24 -9.46 3.31
CA SER A 82 1.84 -8.73 4.43
C SER A 82 2.05 -7.27 4.04
N THR A 83 1.92 -6.35 5.01
CA THR A 83 2.09 -4.92 4.78
C THR A 83 2.96 -4.26 5.84
N ILE A 84 3.62 -3.17 5.45
CA ILE A 84 4.30 -2.25 6.37
C ILE A 84 3.73 -0.86 6.10
N HIS A 85 3.22 -0.21 7.15
CA HIS A 85 2.74 1.16 7.09
C HIS A 85 3.73 2.07 7.83
N LEU A 86 4.33 3.01 7.10
CA LEU A 86 5.28 3.99 7.63
C LEU A 86 4.51 5.27 8.00
N THR A 87 4.66 5.71 9.24
CA THR A 87 4.17 7.01 9.72
C THR A 87 5.19 8.12 9.42
N PRO A 88 4.91 9.41 9.69
CA PRO A 88 5.89 10.47 9.50
C PRO A 88 7.22 10.24 10.22
N ASP A 89 8.28 10.78 9.67
CA ASP A 89 9.66 10.72 10.16
C ASP A 89 10.26 9.31 10.28
N THR A 90 9.71 8.34 9.53
CA THR A 90 10.08 6.93 9.58
C THR A 90 11.02 6.54 8.45
N ILE A 91 12.11 5.84 8.80
CA ILE A 91 13.07 5.25 7.86
C ILE A 91 13.12 3.74 8.04
N VAL A 92 12.91 3.00 6.95
CA VAL A 92 13.10 1.55 6.88
C VAL A 92 14.09 1.16 5.79
N ALA A 93 14.81 0.06 6.01
CA ALA A 93 15.70 -0.55 5.04
C ALA A 93 15.30 -2.01 4.79
N PHE A 94 15.25 -2.42 3.52
CA PHE A 94 14.98 -3.79 3.11
C PHE A 94 16.31 -4.52 2.95
N THR A 95 16.79 -5.13 4.03
CA THR A 95 18.15 -5.68 4.11
C THR A 95 18.27 -7.07 3.49
N ASP A 96 17.17 -7.83 3.47
CA ASP A 96 17.10 -9.10 2.75
C ASP A 96 15.72 -9.29 2.11
N LEU A 97 15.71 -9.50 0.81
CA LEU A 97 14.55 -9.89 0.02
C LEU A 97 15.00 -11.01 -0.93
N SER A 98 15.05 -12.23 -0.42
CA SER A 98 15.57 -13.39 -1.13
C SER A 98 14.59 -14.57 -1.13
N LEU A 99 14.91 -15.59 -1.91
CA LEU A 99 14.22 -16.87 -1.96
C LEU A 99 15.17 -17.95 -1.48
N LYS A 100 14.66 -18.86 -0.66
CA LYS A 100 15.35 -20.14 -0.36
C LYS A 100 15.30 -21.07 -1.56
N ASP A 101 16.12 -22.11 -1.57
CA ASP A 101 16.09 -23.16 -2.61
C ASP A 101 14.70 -23.83 -2.70
N SER A 102 13.95 -23.86 -1.63
CA SER A 102 12.56 -24.36 -1.58
C SER A 102 11.54 -23.43 -2.26
N GLY A 103 11.93 -22.22 -2.64
CA GLY A 103 11.04 -21.15 -3.11
C GLY A 103 10.36 -20.36 -1.98
N ALA A 104 10.61 -20.70 -0.71
CA ALA A 104 10.13 -19.93 0.43
C ALA A 104 10.81 -18.56 0.48
N LYS A 105 10.05 -17.54 0.90
CA LYS A 105 10.50 -16.15 0.91
C LYS A 105 11.22 -15.81 2.20
N VAL A 106 12.31 -15.06 2.08
CA VAL A 106 13.00 -14.44 3.21
C VAL A 106 12.86 -12.95 3.10
N SER A 107 12.35 -12.32 4.15
CA SER A 107 12.21 -10.87 4.24
C SER A 107 12.85 -10.39 5.54
N THR A 108 13.82 -9.50 5.44
CA THR A 108 14.35 -8.79 6.61
C THR A 108 14.20 -7.29 6.39
N VAL A 109 13.48 -6.66 7.30
CA VAL A 109 13.23 -5.20 7.29
C VAL A 109 13.82 -4.61 8.55
N ASP A 110 14.58 -3.55 8.39
CA ASP A 110 15.24 -2.84 9.47
C ASP A 110 14.59 -1.47 9.66
N LEU A 111 13.92 -1.26 10.79
CA LEU A 111 13.37 0.04 11.20
C LEU A 111 14.49 0.86 11.83
N LYS A 112 14.98 1.86 11.09
CA LYS A 112 16.10 2.70 11.50
C LYS A 112 15.70 3.80 12.48
N GLN A 113 14.52 4.38 12.28
CA GLN A 113 13.93 5.40 13.16
C GLN A 113 12.46 5.56 12.85
N GLY A 114 11.74 6.18 13.78
CA GLY A 114 10.32 6.53 13.66
C GLY A 114 9.41 5.35 13.96
N GLU A 115 8.16 5.45 13.54
CA GLU A 115 7.11 4.49 13.86
C GLU A 115 6.58 3.80 12.60
N ALA A 116 6.47 2.48 12.67
CA ALA A 116 5.87 1.68 11.62
C ALA A 116 4.96 0.58 12.17
N TYR A 117 3.90 0.27 11.41
CA TYR A 117 3.04 -0.88 11.66
C TYR A 117 3.43 -2.01 10.72
N PHE A 118 3.49 -3.21 11.26
CA PHE A 118 3.82 -4.42 10.53
C PHE A 118 2.65 -5.38 10.64
N SER A 119 2.00 -5.68 9.53
CA SER A 119 0.93 -6.68 9.43
C SER A 119 1.47 -7.86 8.64
N PHE A 120 1.71 -8.96 9.33
CA PHE A 120 2.20 -10.19 8.73
C PHE A 120 1.05 -11.17 8.50
N ALA A 121 0.83 -11.55 7.24
CA ALA A 121 -0.24 -12.46 6.84
C ALA A 121 0.09 -13.93 7.16
N GLY A 122 1.38 -14.27 7.14
CA GLY A 122 1.91 -15.59 7.46
C GLY A 122 1.65 -16.63 6.38
N LYS A 123 2.69 -17.03 5.67
CA LYS A 123 2.69 -18.29 4.91
C LYS A 123 3.65 -19.24 5.58
N LYS A 124 3.24 -20.51 5.67
CA LYS A 124 4.10 -21.57 6.14
C LYS A 124 5.38 -21.58 5.30
N ASP A 125 6.53 -21.70 5.96
CA ASP A 125 7.87 -21.77 5.40
C ASP A 125 8.48 -20.40 4.96
N ASP A 126 7.68 -19.32 4.80
CA ASP A 126 8.21 -17.98 4.61
C ASP A 126 8.81 -17.43 5.90
N GLU A 127 9.89 -16.67 5.80
CA GLU A 127 10.55 -16.01 6.95
C GLU A 127 10.37 -14.50 6.85
N PHE A 128 9.85 -13.92 7.93
CA PHE A 128 9.76 -12.48 8.05
C PHE A 128 10.45 -12.03 9.33
N LYS A 129 11.46 -11.20 9.19
CA LYS A 129 12.25 -10.65 10.29
C LYS A 129 12.18 -9.14 10.30
N VAL A 130 11.89 -8.57 11.45
CA VAL A 130 12.02 -7.13 11.70
C VAL A 130 13.20 -6.92 12.63
N THR A 131 14.10 -6.00 12.28
CA THR A 131 15.19 -5.56 13.15
C THR A 131 15.03 -4.07 13.45
N PHE A 132 15.42 -3.67 14.63
CA PHE A 132 15.44 -2.27 15.06
C PHE A 132 16.48 -2.10 16.18
N VAL A 133 17.28 -1.06 16.09
CA VAL A 133 18.40 -0.82 16.99
C VAL A 133 19.28 -2.06 17.16
N ARG A 134 19.11 -2.81 18.25
CA ARG A 134 19.84 -4.08 18.56
C ARG A 134 18.89 -5.27 18.74
N GLU A 135 17.59 -5.05 18.62
CA GLU A 135 16.53 -6.04 18.75
C GLU A 135 16.15 -6.64 17.41
N SER A 136 15.57 -7.82 17.50
CA SER A 136 14.96 -8.48 16.33
C SER A 136 13.72 -9.29 16.71
N ILE A 137 12.78 -9.35 15.78
CA ILE A 137 11.55 -10.14 15.87
C ILE A 137 11.54 -11.07 14.68
N GLN A 138 11.54 -12.38 14.93
CA GLN A 138 11.25 -13.37 13.90
C GLN A 138 9.76 -13.67 13.94
N ILE A 139 9.04 -13.37 12.86
CA ILE A 139 7.59 -13.54 12.77
C ILE A 139 7.30 -14.76 11.89
N SER A 140 6.66 -15.78 12.44
CA SER A 140 6.29 -17.03 11.74
C SER A 140 4.79 -17.27 11.67
N GLU A 141 4.02 -16.56 12.49
CA GLU A 141 2.57 -16.67 12.57
C GLU A 141 1.92 -15.31 12.29
N PRO A 142 0.65 -15.27 11.85
CA PRO A 142 -0.02 -14.01 11.59
C PRO A 142 0.01 -13.07 12.79
N ALA A 143 0.60 -11.89 12.63
CA ALA A 143 0.76 -10.91 13.67
C ALA A 143 0.53 -9.49 13.13
N HIS A 144 0.11 -8.59 14.02
CA HIS A 144 0.04 -7.16 13.74
C HIS A 144 0.63 -6.40 14.91
N LEU A 145 1.65 -5.60 14.66
CA LEU A 145 2.41 -4.90 15.67
C LEU A 145 2.77 -3.49 15.21
N ARG A 146 2.96 -2.61 16.17
CA ARG A 146 3.54 -1.28 15.99
C ARG A 146 4.89 -1.23 16.68
N ILE A 147 5.89 -0.71 15.99
CA ILE A 147 7.22 -0.48 16.52
C ILE A 147 7.53 1.01 16.38
N ASP A 148 7.91 1.67 17.47
CA ASP A 148 8.41 3.04 17.51
C ASP A 148 9.85 3.05 18.00
N VAL A 149 10.73 3.74 17.29
CA VAL A 149 12.16 3.86 17.58
C VAL A 149 12.57 5.32 17.57
N ASN A 150 13.09 5.78 18.71
CA ASN A 150 13.70 7.10 18.84
C ASN A 150 15.05 7.00 19.57
N ASP A 151 15.72 8.12 19.78
CA ASP A 151 17.07 8.15 20.37
C ASP A 151 17.14 7.60 21.80
N ALA A 152 16.05 7.58 22.56
CA ALA A 152 16.02 7.19 23.96
C ALA A 152 15.49 5.77 24.19
N LYS A 153 14.51 5.34 23.39
CA LYS A 153 13.79 4.08 23.59
C LYS A 153 13.33 3.46 22.29
N ALA A 154 13.06 2.16 22.35
CA ALA A 154 12.27 1.45 21.36
C ALA A 154 11.02 0.87 22.03
N GLU A 155 9.86 0.96 21.39
CA GLU A 155 8.61 0.40 21.87
C GLU A 155 8.05 -0.60 20.85
N VAL A 156 7.59 -1.76 21.34
CA VAL A 156 6.94 -2.79 20.54
C VAL A 156 5.57 -3.07 21.13
N ALA A 157 4.52 -2.67 20.44
CA ALA A 157 3.13 -2.88 20.83
C ALA A 157 2.48 -3.96 19.96
N VAL A 158 1.93 -5.02 20.58
CA VAL A 158 1.28 -6.13 19.89
C VAL A 158 -0.23 -5.89 19.79
N LEU A 159 -0.70 -5.62 18.56
CA LEU A 159 -2.10 -5.39 18.25
C LEU A 159 -2.86 -6.70 18.00
N LYS A 160 -2.17 -7.69 17.38
CA LYS A 160 -2.71 -9.03 17.12
C LYS A 160 -1.59 -10.06 17.09
N GLY A 161 -1.88 -11.29 17.55
CA GLY A 161 -0.93 -12.41 17.58
C GLY A 161 -0.01 -12.40 18.79
N ASP A 162 1.03 -13.21 18.72
CA ASP A 162 2.09 -13.36 19.71
C ASP A 162 3.44 -13.25 19.00
N ILE A 163 4.42 -12.62 19.63
CA ILE A 163 5.77 -12.45 19.10
C ILE A 163 6.83 -12.68 20.17
N ASN A 164 8.04 -13.00 19.72
CA ASN A 164 9.23 -13.01 20.56
C ASN A 164 10.20 -11.94 20.07
N VAL A 165 10.58 -11.03 20.96
CA VAL A 165 11.62 -10.02 20.71
C VAL A 165 12.92 -10.54 21.30
N GLN A 166 13.98 -10.56 20.52
CA GLN A 166 15.32 -10.96 20.94
C GLN A 166 16.25 -9.75 20.91
N GLY A 167 17.00 -9.53 21.97
CA GLY A 167 17.92 -8.41 22.09
C GLY A 167 19.01 -8.65 23.16
N PRO A 168 19.86 -7.64 23.42
CA PRO A 168 20.95 -7.75 24.38
C PRO A 168 20.51 -8.10 25.81
N SER A 169 19.34 -7.65 26.23
CA SER A 169 18.76 -7.96 27.53
C SER A 169 18.03 -9.31 27.59
N GLY A 170 18.15 -10.13 26.55
CA GLY A 170 17.53 -11.47 26.44
C GLY A 170 16.29 -11.48 25.55
N GLU A 171 15.49 -12.54 25.69
CA GLU A 171 14.26 -12.75 24.96
C GLU A 171 13.06 -12.30 25.79
N VAL A 172 12.12 -11.56 25.14
CA VAL A 172 10.83 -11.22 25.73
C VAL A 172 9.70 -11.69 24.84
N LYS A 173 8.76 -12.46 25.42
CA LYS A 173 7.55 -12.88 24.76
C LYS A 173 6.45 -11.86 25.00
N LEU A 174 5.83 -11.41 23.92
CA LEU A 174 4.71 -10.47 23.95
C LEU A 174 3.49 -11.08 23.28
N SER A 175 2.35 -10.91 23.91
CA SER A 175 1.04 -11.31 23.42
C SER A 175 0.19 -10.09 23.08
N LYS A 176 -0.92 -10.32 22.39
CA LYS A 176 -1.90 -9.29 22.06
C LYS A 176 -2.22 -8.39 23.26
N LYS A 177 -2.24 -7.08 23.05
CA LYS A 177 -2.46 -6.01 24.02
C LYS A 177 -1.31 -5.82 25.02
N GLN A 178 -0.11 -6.27 24.70
CA GLN A 178 1.08 -5.97 25.49
C GLN A 178 2.00 -5.03 24.73
N THR A 179 2.75 -4.22 25.48
CA THR A 179 3.79 -3.34 24.97
C THR A 179 5.08 -3.58 25.75
N ALA A 180 6.19 -3.81 25.03
CA ALA A 180 7.52 -3.76 25.61
C ALA A 180 8.18 -2.43 25.28
N THR A 181 8.76 -1.79 26.27
CA THR A 181 9.58 -0.58 26.12
C THR A 181 11.01 -0.92 26.49
N PHE A 182 11.95 -0.69 25.57
CA PHE A 182 13.39 -0.94 25.72
C PHE A 182 14.10 0.40 25.95
N ASP A 183 14.88 0.50 27.04
CA ASP A 183 15.69 1.67 27.34
C ASP A 183 17.06 1.55 26.66
N LEU A 184 17.28 2.32 25.61
CA LEU A 184 18.48 2.26 24.78
C LEU A 184 19.74 2.76 25.53
N ALA A 185 19.57 3.55 26.61
CA ALA A 185 20.65 4.04 27.43
C ALA A 185 21.07 3.01 28.50
N ASP A 186 20.17 2.11 28.93
CA ASP A 186 20.42 1.08 29.95
C ASP A 186 20.49 -0.34 29.33
N ASN A 187 21.34 -0.50 28.30
CA ASN A 187 21.63 -1.79 27.65
C ASN A 187 20.35 -2.53 27.20
N ASP A 188 19.39 -1.80 26.65
CA ASP A 188 18.07 -2.27 26.17
C ASP A 188 17.27 -3.02 27.23
N LYS A 189 17.44 -2.65 28.51
CA LYS A 189 16.60 -3.15 29.58
C LYS A 189 15.14 -2.84 29.28
N TYR A 190 14.28 -3.84 29.38
CA TYR A 190 12.90 -3.69 28.99
C TYR A 190 11.91 -3.73 30.15
N GLN A 191 10.76 -3.11 29.93
CA GLN A 191 9.58 -3.20 30.78
C GLN A 191 8.38 -3.64 29.90
N VAL A 192 7.51 -4.49 30.47
CA VAL A 192 6.31 -4.98 29.76
C VAL A 192 5.06 -4.43 30.44
N ALA A 193 4.27 -3.68 29.68
CA ALA A 193 2.94 -3.22 30.06
C ALA A 193 1.86 -4.14 29.47
N LYS A 194 0.76 -4.35 30.23
CA LYS A 194 -0.40 -5.17 29.80
C LYS A 194 -1.47 -4.33 29.09
N ASN A 195 -1.05 -3.30 28.39
CA ASN A 195 -1.92 -2.43 27.58
C ASN A 195 -1.12 -1.95 26.36
N VAL A 196 -1.86 -1.53 25.34
CA VAL A 196 -1.36 -0.77 24.20
C VAL A 196 -2.01 0.60 24.28
N GLU A 197 -1.20 1.63 24.37
CA GLU A 197 -1.70 3.01 24.30
C GLU A 197 -2.14 3.35 22.88
N LYS A 198 -3.22 4.14 22.78
CA LYS A 198 -3.73 4.56 21.49
C LYS A 198 -2.76 5.54 20.84
N ASP A 199 -2.42 5.25 19.59
CA ASP A 199 -1.60 6.10 18.76
C ASP A 199 -2.46 6.93 17.78
N PRO A 200 -2.04 8.15 17.40
CA PRO A 200 -2.73 8.97 16.40
C PRO A 200 -2.88 8.29 15.03
N PHE A 201 -1.99 7.39 14.65
CA PHE A 201 -2.00 6.69 13.36
C PHE A 201 -2.72 5.34 13.37
N ASP A 202 -3.15 4.81 14.54
CA ASP A 202 -3.90 3.55 14.64
C ASP A 202 -5.15 3.53 13.73
N ASP A 203 -5.88 4.66 13.64
CA ASP A 203 -7.07 4.75 12.79
C ASP A 203 -6.74 4.77 11.29
N TRP A 204 -5.55 5.26 10.91
CA TRP A 204 -5.09 5.21 9.52
C TRP A 204 -4.62 3.79 9.16
N ASP A 205 -3.79 3.19 9.97
CA ASP A 205 -3.33 1.80 9.82
C ASP A 205 -4.51 0.82 9.69
N LYS A 206 -5.48 0.94 10.58
CA LYS A 206 -6.71 0.15 10.52
C LYS A 206 -7.46 0.31 9.20
N LYS A 207 -7.58 1.53 8.66
CA LYS A 207 -8.26 1.76 7.37
C LYS A 207 -7.51 1.14 6.20
N GLN A 208 -6.18 1.16 6.21
CA GLN A 208 -5.38 0.50 5.19
C GLN A 208 -5.57 -1.01 5.24
N THR A 209 -5.50 -1.61 6.43
CA THR A 209 -5.76 -3.04 6.64
C THR A 209 -7.18 -3.42 6.19
N GLU A 210 -8.21 -2.69 6.62
CA GLU A 210 -9.62 -2.93 6.22
C GLU A 210 -9.81 -2.80 4.69
N TYR A 211 -9.08 -1.91 4.03
CA TYR A 211 -9.11 -1.79 2.56
C TYR A 211 -8.59 -3.06 1.89
N HIS A 212 -7.47 -3.60 2.34
CA HIS A 212 -6.93 -4.86 1.82
C HIS A 212 -7.86 -6.03 2.10
N ASP A 213 -8.35 -6.18 3.32
CA ASP A 213 -9.31 -7.23 3.70
C ASP A 213 -10.59 -7.20 2.84
N GLN A 214 -11.11 -6.01 2.60
CA GLN A 214 -12.35 -5.83 1.84
C GLN A 214 -12.18 -6.14 0.34
N TYR A 215 -11.05 -5.76 -0.25
CA TYR A 215 -10.89 -5.81 -1.71
C TYR A 215 -10.07 -7.00 -2.19
N SER A 216 -9.18 -7.60 -1.40
CA SER A 216 -8.51 -8.85 -1.75
C SER A 216 -9.46 -10.05 -1.77
N ALA A 217 -10.47 -10.06 -0.88
CA ALA A 217 -11.48 -11.13 -0.82
C ALA A 217 -12.43 -11.20 -2.03
N ARG A 218 -12.48 -10.17 -2.87
CA ARG A 218 -13.35 -10.11 -4.08
C ARG A 218 -12.74 -10.78 -5.30
N ASN A 219 -11.91 -11.76 -5.10
CA ASN A 219 -11.05 -12.32 -6.14
C ASN A 219 -11.86 -12.99 -7.27
N SER A 220 -11.90 -12.35 -8.45
CA SER A 220 -12.45 -12.90 -9.70
C SER A 220 -11.38 -13.60 -10.56
N TYR A 221 -10.17 -13.69 -10.05
CA TYR A 221 -9.00 -14.21 -10.75
C TYR A 221 -8.06 -14.84 -9.70
N ASP A 222 -7.58 -16.04 -10.01
CA ASP A 222 -6.62 -16.74 -9.18
C ASP A 222 -5.24 -16.11 -9.33
N ALA A 223 -5.00 -15.06 -8.56
CA ALA A 223 -3.76 -14.31 -8.61
C ALA A 223 -2.61 -15.12 -8.01
N PRO A 224 -1.43 -15.15 -8.66
CA PRO A 224 -0.27 -15.89 -8.15
C PRO A 224 0.25 -15.27 -6.83
N TYR A 225 -0.06 -13.98 -6.61
CA TYR A 225 0.35 -13.20 -5.45
C TYR A 225 -0.78 -12.27 -4.99
N SER A 226 -0.73 -11.85 -3.73
CA SER A 226 -1.78 -11.00 -3.13
C SER A 226 -1.59 -9.51 -3.42
N TYR A 227 -0.33 -9.04 -3.58
CA TYR A 227 -0.05 -7.62 -3.75
C TYR A 227 -0.64 -7.03 -5.04
N GLY A 228 -1.26 -5.87 -4.91
CA GLY A 228 -1.95 -5.18 -6.00
C GLY A 228 -3.33 -5.72 -6.35
N VAL A 229 -3.78 -6.84 -5.78
CA VAL A 229 -5.11 -7.42 -6.03
C VAL A 229 -6.22 -6.53 -5.50
N SER A 230 -6.03 -5.95 -4.31
CA SER A 230 -7.00 -5.02 -3.73
C SER A 230 -7.27 -3.83 -4.64
N ASP A 231 -6.23 -3.27 -5.23
CA ASP A 231 -6.37 -2.14 -6.16
C ASP A 231 -7.03 -2.55 -7.48
N LEU A 232 -6.75 -3.73 -8.02
CA LEU A 232 -7.48 -4.25 -9.18
C LEU A 232 -8.99 -4.31 -8.91
N ASN A 233 -9.37 -4.91 -7.79
CA ASN A 233 -10.77 -5.10 -7.42
C ASN A 233 -11.48 -3.80 -7.04
N TYR A 234 -10.73 -2.78 -6.63
CA TYR A 234 -11.26 -1.47 -6.28
C TYR A 234 -11.40 -0.54 -7.50
N TYR A 235 -10.36 -0.45 -8.35
CA TYR A 235 -10.30 0.51 -9.45
C TYR A 235 -10.82 0.00 -10.79
N GLY A 236 -11.23 -1.26 -10.89
CA GLY A 236 -11.73 -1.83 -12.13
C GLY A 236 -12.62 -3.05 -11.91
N SER A 237 -12.94 -3.71 -13.00
CA SER A 237 -13.77 -4.92 -12.95
C SER A 237 -13.33 -5.94 -13.99
N PHE A 238 -13.52 -7.22 -13.61
CA PHE A 238 -13.39 -8.34 -14.53
C PHE A 238 -14.68 -8.58 -15.28
N ARG A 239 -14.57 -9.01 -16.52
CA ARG A 239 -15.68 -9.46 -17.35
C ARG A 239 -15.25 -10.55 -18.32
N ASN A 240 -16.14 -11.49 -18.61
CA ASN A 240 -15.89 -12.48 -19.64
C ASN A 240 -16.12 -11.84 -21.02
N VAL A 241 -15.07 -11.87 -21.86
CA VAL A 241 -15.09 -11.30 -23.21
C VAL A 241 -15.01 -12.43 -24.23
N PRO A 242 -15.98 -12.57 -25.15
CA PRO A 242 -16.00 -13.63 -26.17
C PRO A 242 -14.67 -13.67 -26.94
N GLY A 243 -14.05 -14.85 -27.01
CA GLY A 243 -12.77 -15.07 -27.70
C GLY A 243 -11.52 -14.69 -26.91
N TYR A 244 -11.65 -13.99 -25.76
CA TYR A 244 -10.52 -13.55 -24.92
C TYR A 244 -10.58 -14.12 -23.49
N GLY A 245 -11.77 -14.59 -23.05
CA GLY A 245 -11.94 -15.09 -21.68
C GLY A 245 -12.14 -13.99 -20.65
N ASN A 246 -11.63 -14.23 -19.43
CA ASN A 246 -11.77 -13.30 -18.30
C ASN A 246 -10.76 -12.16 -18.45
N MET A 247 -11.25 -10.94 -18.69
CA MET A 247 -10.46 -9.74 -18.92
C MET A 247 -10.78 -8.69 -17.87
N TRP A 248 -9.81 -7.90 -17.49
CA TRP A 248 -9.96 -6.78 -16.55
C TRP A 248 -9.87 -5.43 -17.26
N GLN A 249 -10.67 -4.47 -16.81
CA GLN A 249 -10.63 -3.10 -17.32
C GLN A 249 -10.72 -2.10 -16.15
N PRO A 250 -9.88 -1.04 -16.14
CA PRO A 250 -10.02 0.00 -15.13
C PRO A 250 -11.29 0.83 -15.38
N TYR A 251 -11.89 1.30 -14.29
CA TYR A 251 -12.92 2.32 -14.36
C TYR A 251 -12.33 3.62 -14.95
N PHE A 252 -13.16 4.42 -15.58
CA PHE A 252 -12.81 5.71 -16.22
C PHE A 252 -11.82 5.59 -17.39
N ALA A 253 -11.63 4.41 -17.96
CA ALA A 253 -10.91 4.22 -19.22
C ALA A 253 -11.86 4.57 -20.39
N GLY A 254 -11.65 5.71 -21.01
CA GLY A 254 -12.41 6.11 -22.20
C GLY A 254 -11.67 5.78 -23.50
N ALA A 255 -12.27 6.13 -24.64
CA ALA A 255 -11.79 5.76 -25.98
C ALA A 255 -10.38 6.28 -26.34
N GLY A 256 -9.94 7.38 -25.70
CA GLY A 256 -8.61 7.96 -25.91
C GLY A 256 -7.56 7.54 -24.89
N TRP A 257 -7.89 6.61 -24.01
CA TRP A 257 -6.95 6.10 -23.02
C TRP A 257 -6.19 4.89 -23.56
N ASP A 258 -4.91 4.80 -23.22
CA ASP A 258 -4.10 3.58 -23.38
C ASP A 258 -3.33 3.26 -22.07
N PRO A 259 -2.94 1.99 -21.87
CA PRO A 259 -2.35 1.56 -20.62
C PRO A 259 -0.99 2.20 -20.29
N PHE A 260 -0.24 2.64 -21.29
CA PHE A 260 1.09 3.20 -21.11
C PHE A 260 1.15 4.71 -21.30
N MET A 261 0.00 5.39 -21.22
CA MET A 261 -0.10 6.83 -21.39
C MET A 261 0.65 7.61 -20.31
N ASP A 262 0.67 7.11 -19.08
CA ASP A 262 1.30 7.80 -17.94
C ASP A 262 2.13 6.83 -17.08
N GLY A 263 3.43 7.12 -16.96
CA GLY A 263 4.37 6.31 -16.17
C GLY A 263 5.81 6.74 -16.38
N ALA A 264 6.74 5.93 -15.94
CA ALA A 264 8.17 6.15 -16.14
C ALA A 264 8.95 4.85 -16.22
N TRP A 265 10.06 4.89 -16.94
CA TRP A 265 11.12 3.91 -16.83
C TRP A 265 12.07 4.31 -15.71
N MET A 266 12.26 3.42 -14.75
CA MET A 266 13.19 3.58 -13.63
C MET A 266 14.23 2.50 -13.64
N TRP A 267 15.50 2.87 -13.54
CA TRP A 267 16.60 1.92 -13.55
C TRP A 267 16.95 1.45 -12.14
N TYR A 268 17.14 0.14 -11.99
CA TYR A 268 17.52 -0.52 -10.75
C TYR A 268 18.86 -1.24 -10.93
N PRO A 269 19.85 -1.04 -10.03
CA PRO A 269 21.13 -1.72 -10.10
C PRO A 269 20.97 -3.25 -10.07
N GLY A 270 21.63 -3.94 -10.99
CA GLY A 270 21.55 -5.40 -11.09
C GLY A 270 20.31 -5.94 -11.80
N PHE A 271 19.25 -5.12 -12.00
CA PHE A 271 17.99 -5.57 -12.59
C PHE A 271 17.64 -4.91 -13.92
N GLY A 272 18.11 -3.69 -14.15
CA GLY A 272 17.78 -2.91 -15.34
C GLY A 272 16.58 -1.98 -15.13
N TYR A 273 15.88 -1.67 -16.22
CA TYR A 273 14.73 -0.79 -16.17
C TYR A 273 13.46 -1.51 -15.75
N SER A 274 12.66 -0.88 -14.90
CA SER A 274 11.28 -1.28 -14.61
C SER A 274 10.31 -0.18 -15.03
N TRP A 275 9.18 -0.56 -15.59
CA TRP A 275 8.08 0.36 -15.82
C TRP A 275 7.34 0.64 -14.51
N VAL A 276 7.25 1.90 -14.13
CA VAL A 276 6.49 2.37 -12.98
C VAL A 276 5.28 3.13 -13.48
N SER A 277 4.11 2.51 -13.30
CA SER A 277 2.85 3.08 -13.75
C SER A 277 2.38 4.20 -12.81
N ALA A 278 1.78 5.24 -13.37
CA ALA A 278 1.16 6.31 -12.61
C ALA A 278 -0.22 5.93 -12.01
N TYR A 279 -0.83 4.86 -12.51
CA TYR A 279 -2.18 4.48 -12.09
C TYR A 279 -2.20 3.76 -10.74
N PRO A 280 -3.18 4.00 -9.84
CA PRO A 280 -3.18 3.40 -8.50
C PRO A 280 -3.27 1.87 -8.50
N TRP A 281 -3.91 1.27 -9.50
CA TRP A 281 -3.99 -0.17 -9.75
C TRP A 281 -2.79 -0.73 -10.56
N GLY A 282 -1.80 0.11 -10.83
CA GLY A 282 -0.76 -0.12 -11.83
C GLY A 282 0.38 -1.05 -11.41
N TRP A 283 0.11 -2.07 -10.56
CA TRP A 283 1.10 -3.09 -10.24
C TRP A 283 0.89 -4.35 -11.09
N MET A 284 -0.15 -5.13 -10.82
CA MET A 284 -0.40 -6.39 -11.50
C MET A 284 -0.43 -6.28 -13.03
N PRO A 285 -1.18 -5.31 -13.63
CA PRO A 285 -1.29 -5.23 -15.07
C PRO A 285 -0.03 -4.81 -15.81
N TYR A 286 1.00 -4.37 -15.10
CA TYR A 286 2.28 -3.97 -15.71
C TYR A 286 3.42 -4.93 -15.41
N HIS A 287 3.19 -5.91 -14.53
CA HIS A 287 4.19 -6.91 -14.19
C HIS A 287 3.76 -8.33 -14.54
N TYR A 288 2.47 -8.56 -14.82
CA TYR A 288 1.91 -9.87 -15.15
C TYR A 288 0.95 -9.80 -16.33
N GLY A 289 0.75 -10.92 -17.01
CA GLY A 289 -0.23 -11.05 -18.10
C GLY A 289 0.09 -10.21 -19.32
N SER A 290 -0.95 -9.74 -20.01
CA SER A 290 -0.84 -8.98 -21.26
C SER A 290 -1.95 -7.96 -21.42
N TRP A 291 -1.69 -6.88 -22.15
CA TRP A 291 -2.70 -5.92 -22.57
C TRP A 291 -3.23 -6.30 -23.94
N ALA A 292 -4.52 -6.16 -24.16
CA ALA A 292 -5.15 -6.36 -25.46
C ALA A 292 -6.06 -5.17 -25.80
N PHE A 293 -6.06 -4.77 -27.08
CA PHE A 293 -7.09 -3.89 -27.58
C PHE A 293 -8.23 -4.73 -28.16
N VAL A 294 -9.37 -4.70 -27.47
CA VAL A 294 -10.54 -5.51 -27.79
C VAL A 294 -11.57 -4.62 -28.51
N PRO A 295 -12.00 -4.97 -29.74
CA PRO A 295 -13.04 -4.21 -30.44
C PRO A 295 -14.28 -4.01 -29.57
N SER A 296 -14.85 -2.83 -29.56
CA SER A 296 -16.01 -2.39 -28.76
C SER A 296 -15.79 -2.26 -27.25
N TYR A 297 -14.68 -2.75 -26.70
CA TYR A 297 -14.34 -2.64 -25.29
C TYR A 297 -13.17 -1.68 -25.04
N GLY A 298 -12.27 -1.51 -26.01
CA GLY A 298 -11.02 -0.76 -25.83
C GLY A 298 -9.92 -1.58 -25.17
N TRP A 299 -9.05 -0.93 -24.44
CA TRP A 299 -7.93 -1.60 -23.75
C TRP A 299 -8.39 -2.40 -22.53
N MET A 300 -7.99 -3.66 -22.51
CA MET A 300 -8.28 -4.60 -21.42
C MET A 300 -7.01 -5.40 -21.07
N TRP A 301 -6.87 -5.73 -19.82
CA TRP A 301 -5.78 -6.58 -19.34
C TRP A 301 -6.23 -8.03 -19.23
N GLN A 302 -5.48 -8.93 -19.84
CA GLN A 302 -5.62 -10.36 -19.70
C GLN A 302 -4.70 -10.85 -18.58
N PRO A 303 -5.26 -11.43 -17.50
CA PRO A 303 -4.47 -11.97 -16.40
C PRO A 303 -3.46 -13.03 -16.85
N GLY A 304 -2.34 -13.09 -16.16
CA GLY A 304 -1.30 -14.12 -16.35
C GLY A 304 -0.48 -14.27 -15.08
N ASN A 305 0.12 -15.44 -14.90
CA ASN A 305 0.82 -15.81 -13.67
C ASN A 305 2.34 -15.58 -13.76
N ASN A 306 2.86 -15.32 -14.95
CA ASN A 306 4.28 -15.12 -15.15
C ASN A 306 4.65 -13.65 -15.01
N TRP A 307 5.71 -13.39 -14.24
CA TRP A 307 6.33 -12.08 -14.15
C TRP A 307 6.83 -11.63 -15.52
N VAL A 308 6.45 -10.42 -15.92
CA VAL A 308 7.02 -9.76 -17.09
C VAL A 308 8.32 -9.12 -16.66
N ALA A 309 9.41 -9.66 -17.17
CA ALA A 309 10.74 -9.30 -16.74
C ALA A 309 11.05 -7.80 -16.85
N TRP A 310 12.13 -7.41 -16.22
CA TRP A 310 12.77 -6.13 -16.36
C TRP A 310 13.08 -5.78 -17.83
N ASN A 311 13.23 -4.48 -18.13
CA ASN A 311 13.57 -3.94 -19.45
C ASN A 311 12.51 -4.14 -20.54
N ARG A 312 11.27 -4.44 -20.14
CA ARG A 312 10.12 -4.54 -21.06
C ARG A 312 8.80 -4.26 -20.33
N VAL A 313 7.79 -3.90 -21.07
CA VAL A 313 6.40 -3.88 -20.61
C VAL A 313 5.70 -5.19 -20.97
N PRO A 314 4.54 -5.51 -20.35
CA PRO A 314 3.72 -6.65 -20.74
C PRO A 314 3.45 -6.69 -22.24
N PRO A 315 3.32 -7.88 -22.83
CA PRO A 315 2.94 -8.03 -24.23
C PRO A 315 1.64 -7.29 -24.55
N VAL A 316 1.56 -6.75 -25.77
CA VAL A 316 0.37 -6.08 -26.28
C VAL A 316 -0.20 -6.89 -27.44
N ILE A 317 -1.46 -7.30 -27.31
CA ILE A 317 -2.19 -8.14 -28.25
C ILE A 317 -3.15 -7.26 -29.07
N ASN A 318 -3.16 -7.43 -30.38
CA ASN A 318 -4.03 -6.71 -31.31
C ASN A 318 -4.05 -5.18 -31.12
N PRO A 319 -2.88 -4.50 -31.02
CA PRO A 319 -2.86 -3.07 -30.83
C PRO A 319 -3.52 -2.33 -32.02
N PRO A 320 -4.07 -1.12 -31.79
CA PRO A 320 -4.49 -0.25 -32.86
C PRO A 320 -3.34 0.03 -33.84
N ARG A 321 -3.69 0.35 -35.10
CA ARG A 321 -2.66 0.77 -36.08
C ARG A 321 -1.83 1.93 -35.53
N GLN A 322 -0.51 1.88 -35.71
CA GLN A 322 0.46 2.89 -35.25
C GLN A 322 0.69 2.93 -33.73
N TYR A 323 0.04 2.07 -32.93
CA TYR A 323 0.35 2.00 -31.52
C TYR A 323 1.67 1.29 -31.28
N VAL A 324 2.55 1.95 -30.50
CA VAL A 324 3.85 1.39 -30.10
C VAL A 324 3.96 1.51 -28.57
N PRO A 325 4.10 0.41 -27.86
CA PRO A 325 4.33 0.46 -26.41
C PRO A 325 5.68 1.15 -26.10
N PRO A 326 5.81 1.84 -24.96
CA PRO A 326 7.05 2.50 -24.58
C PRO A 326 8.18 1.47 -24.40
N ARG A 327 9.36 1.83 -24.89
CA ARG A 327 10.57 1.01 -24.74
C ARG A 327 11.47 1.62 -23.66
N PRO A 328 12.19 0.78 -22.90
CA PRO A 328 13.18 1.28 -21.97
C PRO A 328 14.32 1.99 -22.73
N PRO A 329 14.99 2.96 -22.10
CA PRO A 329 16.21 3.54 -22.64
C PRO A 329 17.29 2.49 -22.88
N THR A 330 18.12 2.71 -23.87
CA THR A 330 19.24 1.80 -24.21
C THR A 330 20.44 1.99 -23.29
N VAL A 331 20.53 3.13 -22.60
CA VAL A 331 21.62 3.48 -21.69
C VAL A 331 21.06 3.64 -20.29
N ALA A 332 21.75 3.05 -19.31
CA ALA A 332 21.36 3.19 -17.90
C ALA A 332 21.35 4.68 -17.50
N SER A 333 20.21 5.13 -16.99
CA SER A 333 20.03 6.48 -16.47
C SER A 333 19.60 6.39 -15.00
N ARG A 334 20.26 7.16 -14.14
CA ARG A 334 19.88 7.26 -12.73
C ARG A 334 18.60 8.06 -12.55
N GLN A 335 18.26 8.91 -13.52
CA GLN A 335 17.02 9.69 -13.50
C GLN A 335 15.86 8.91 -14.14
N PRO A 336 14.63 9.07 -13.63
CA PRO A 336 13.43 8.50 -14.26
C PRO A 336 13.24 9.04 -15.68
N VAL A 337 12.90 8.16 -16.63
CA VAL A 337 12.52 8.56 -17.99
C VAL A 337 11.01 8.61 -18.07
N ILE A 338 10.48 9.81 -18.01
CA ILE A 338 9.04 10.09 -17.90
C ILE A 338 8.34 9.87 -19.24
N VAL A 339 7.17 9.23 -19.20
CA VAL A 339 6.22 9.10 -20.29
C VAL A 339 4.90 9.75 -19.88
N GLY A 340 4.34 10.58 -20.75
CA GLY A 340 3.13 11.34 -20.46
C GLY A 340 3.31 12.26 -19.24
N ARG A 341 2.38 12.17 -18.30
CA ARG A 341 2.44 12.95 -17.05
C ARG A 341 3.40 12.36 -16.02
N GLY A 342 3.85 11.12 -16.26
CA GLY A 342 4.72 10.40 -15.35
C GLY A 342 4.10 10.06 -13.99
N PRO A 343 4.80 9.32 -13.15
CA PRO A 343 4.35 8.95 -11.82
C PRO A 343 4.63 10.07 -10.80
N THR A 344 4.24 11.31 -11.08
CA THR A 344 4.47 12.42 -10.17
C THR A 344 3.39 12.47 -9.09
N SER A 345 3.76 12.79 -7.85
CA SER A 345 2.80 12.97 -6.75
C SER A 345 1.72 14.02 -7.06
N SER A 346 2.05 15.01 -7.89
CA SER A 346 1.08 16.00 -8.37
C SER A 346 0.07 15.43 -9.38
N ALA A 347 0.42 14.36 -10.11
CA ALA A 347 -0.51 13.68 -11.00
C ALA A 347 -1.58 12.88 -10.22
N PHE A 348 -1.27 12.48 -8.99
CA PHE A 348 -2.20 11.81 -8.07
C PHE A 348 -3.00 12.77 -7.19
N GLN A 349 -2.69 14.07 -7.20
CA GLN A 349 -3.56 15.03 -6.53
C GLN A 349 -4.87 15.11 -7.32
N PRO A 350 -6.00 14.77 -6.69
CA PRO A 350 -7.29 14.94 -7.34
C PRO A 350 -7.45 16.40 -7.71
N ARG A 351 -7.92 16.66 -8.93
CA ARG A 351 -8.20 18.03 -9.33
C ARG A 351 -9.32 18.56 -8.44
N MET A 352 -8.96 19.48 -7.55
CA MET A 352 -9.89 20.09 -6.64
C MET A 352 -10.54 21.29 -7.36
N ASP A 353 -11.86 21.31 -7.38
CA ASP A 353 -12.64 22.50 -7.70
C ASP A 353 -13.25 22.97 -6.37
N GLY A 354 -12.59 23.94 -5.76
CA GLY A 354 -12.86 24.28 -4.37
C GLY A 354 -12.61 23.09 -3.43
N SER A 355 -13.63 22.65 -2.71
CA SER A 355 -13.58 21.49 -1.82
C SER A 355 -13.99 20.17 -2.49
N LYS A 356 -14.16 20.12 -3.83
CA LYS A 356 -14.69 18.96 -4.56
C LYS A 356 -13.66 18.33 -5.46
N ILE A 357 -13.62 16.98 -5.49
CA ILE A 357 -12.80 16.21 -6.41
C ILE A 357 -13.60 15.98 -7.70
N VAL A 358 -13.05 16.39 -8.83
CA VAL A 358 -13.67 16.17 -10.15
C VAL A 358 -13.00 14.98 -10.83
N VAL A 359 -13.78 13.93 -11.05
CA VAL A 359 -13.38 12.74 -11.83
C VAL A 359 -13.91 12.88 -13.25
N ARG A 360 -13.05 12.64 -14.23
CA ARG A 360 -13.37 12.69 -15.66
C ARG A 360 -13.11 11.34 -16.31
N GLY A 361 -13.69 11.10 -17.47
CA GLY A 361 -13.30 9.99 -18.34
C GLY A 361 -11.84 10.12 -18.84
N ASN A 362 -11.28 9.05 -19.35
CA ASN A 362 -9.90 8.94 -19.85
C ASN A 362 -8.79 9.16 -18.81
N ASN A 363 -9.07 9.03 -17.52
CA ASN A 363 -8.04 9.08 -16.48
C ASN A 363 -7.74 7.72 -15.83
N ALA A 364 -8.53 6.69 -16.17
CA ALA A 364 -8.36 5.32 -15.67
C ALA A 364 -8.13 5.23 -14.14
N GLY A 365 -8.83 6.07 -13.38
CA GLY A 365 -8.69 6.13 -11.91
C GLY A 365 -7.55 7.01 -11.41
N LEU A 366 -6.76 7.62 -12.27
CA LEU A 366 -5.70 8.54 -11.87
C LEU A 366 -6.28 9.73 -11.07
N GLY A 367 -5.75 9.97 -9.87
CA GLY A 367 -6.24 11.01 -8.96
C GLY A 367 -7.52 10.64 -8.19
N VAL A 368 -7.99 9.41 -8.30
CA VAL A 368 -9.10 8.90 -7.46
C VAL A 368 -8.49 8.22 -6.23
N PRO A 369 -8.73 8.72 -5.00
CA PRO A 369 -8.15 8.13 -3.81
C PRO A 369 -8.84 6.82 -3.42
N ARG A 370 -8.13 5.98 -2.65
CA ARG A 370 -8.72 4.81 -1.99
C ARG A 370 -9.85 5.24 -1.05
N GLY A 371 -10.82 4.36 -0.81
CA GLY A 371 -11.91 4.58 0.15
C GLY A 371 -13.11 5.37 -0.37
N VAL A 372 -13.14 5.80 -1.64
CA VAL A 372 -14.34 6.33 -2.26
C VAL A 372 -15.36 5.21 -2.44
N ARG A 373 -16.54 5.38 -1.87
CA ARG A 373 -17.59 4.37 -1.97
C ARG A 373 -18.15 4.30 -3.39
N ASN A 374 -18.32 3.07 -3.88
CA ASN A 374 -19.04 2.77 -5.12
C ASN A 374 -18.43 3.41 -6.38
N LEU A 375 -17.15 3.10 -6.67
CA LEU A 375 -16.47 3.57 -7.88
C LEU A 375 -17.16 3.13 -9.18
N GLU A 376 -17.76 1.96 -9.22
CA GLU A 376 -18.51 1.48 -10.40
C GLU A 376 -19.69 2.40 -10.72
N SER A 377 -20.48 2.80 -9.72
CA SER A 377 -21.57 3.76 -9.90
C SER A 377 -21.07 5.14 -10.34
N LEU A 378 -19.91 5.55 -9.82
CA LEU A 378 -19.25 6.78 -10.23
C LEU A 378 -18.81 6.69 -11.70
N ASN A 379 -18.23 5.56 -12.11
CA ASN A 379 -17.83 5.29 -13.50
C ASN A 379 -19.01 5.41 -14.46
N ARG A 380 -20.14 4.74 -14.18
CA ARG A 380 -21.38 4.87 -14.98
C ARG A 380 -21.86 6.32 -15.12
N ARG A 381 -21.68 7.12 -14.07
CA ARG A 381 -22.03 8.55 -14.09
C ARG A 381 -21.07 9.35 -14.96
N VAL A 382 -19.77 9.03 -14.93
CA VAL A 382 -18.76 9.66 -15.78
C VAL A 382 -18.99 9.28 -17.25
N GLU A 383 -19.29 8.01 -17.54
CA GLU A 383 -19.65 7.55 -18.90
C GLU A 383 -20.86 8.30 -19.49
N SER A 384 -21.88 8.53 -18.66
CA SER A 384 -23.12 9.20 -19.12
C SER A 384 -23.01 10.72 -19.23
N LYS A 385 -22.14 11.37 -18.42
CA LYS A 385 -22.08 12.85 -18.28
C LYS A 385 -20.70 13.45 -18.58
N GLY A 386 -19.70 12.63 -18.93
CA GLY A 386 -18.32 13.05 -19.17
C GLY A 386 -17.52 13.36 -17.90
N SER A 387 -18.18 13.62 -16.78
CA SER A 387 -17.52 13.87 -15.48
C SER A 387 -18.46 13.59 -14.30
N ALA A 388 -17.87 13.40 -13.13
CA ALA A 388 -18.59 13.34 -11.88
C ALA A 388 -17.80 14.03 -10.76
N THR A 389 -18.52 14.53 -9.78
CA THR A 389 -17.93 15.27 -8.65
C THR A 389 -18.10 14.47 -7.37
N LEU A 390 -17.01 14.37 -6.60
CA LEU A 390 -16.97 13.75 -5.28
C LEU A 390 -16.92 14.84 -4.21
N SER A 391 -17.74 14.70 -3.17
CA SER A 391 -17.64 15.55 -1.99
C SER A 391 -16.49 15.08 -1.09
N PRO A 392 -15.77 15.97 -0.40
CA PRO A 392 -14.70 15.60 0.53
C PRO A 392 -15.14 14.65 1.65
N ARG A 393 -16.43 14.65 2.01
CA ARG A 393 -17.03 13.72 2.98
C ARG A 393 -17.03 12.26 2.51
N SER A 394 -16.91 12.02 1.21
CA SER A 394 -16.83 10.67 0.62
C SER A 394 -15.40 10.18 0.46
N VAL A 395 -14.41 11.00 0.79
CA VAL A 395 -12.99 10.69 0.73
C VAL A 395 -12.46 10.63 2.16
N PRO A 396 -11.71 9.60 2.54
CA PRO A 396 -11.03 9.61 3.83
C PRO A 396 -10.18 10.87 3.93
N ARG A 397 -10.43 11.70 4.93
CA ARG A 397 -9.64 12.91 5.17
C ARG A 397 -8.22 12.43 5.46
N ALA A 398 -7.25 12.74 4.60
CA ALA A 398 -5.86 12.77 5.01
C ALA A 398 -5.82 13.65 6.27
N MET A 399 -5.36 13.11 7.38
CA MET A 399 -5.26 13.90 8.61
C MET A 399 -4.39 15.12 8.28
N ALA A 400 -4.89 16.32 8.59
CA ALA A 400 -4.08 17.51 8.52
C ALA A 400 -2.81 17.27 9.35
N PRO A 401 -1.64 17.82 8.95
CA PRO A 401 -0.45 17.72 9.77
C PRO A 401 -0.80 18.16 11.17
N MET A 402 -0.50 17.33 12.16
CA MET A 402 -0.59 17.75 13.55
C MET A 402 0.40 18.88 13.73
N PRO A 403 0.03 19.99 14.38
CA PRO A 403 0.99 21.02 14.71
C PRO A 403 2.09 20.33 15.55
N ASN A 404 3.33 20.47 15.08
CA ASN A 404 4.52 19.95 15.74
C ASN A 404 4.44 20.18 17.24
N ALA A 405 4.53 19.12 18.02
CA ALA A 405 4.83 19.16 19.44
C ALA A 405 6.31 19.54 19.69
N ALA A 406 6.89 20.33 18.79
CA ALA A 406 8.24 20.87 18.92
C ALA A 406 8.19 22.21 19.66
N GLY A 407 8.69 22.20 20.87
CA GLY A 407 9.16 23.42 21.52
C GLY A 407 8.21 24.06 22.52
N ARG A 408 8.02 23.44 23.68
CA ARG A 408 7.95 24.24 24.89
C ARG A 408 9.38 24.71 25.19
N PRO A 409 9.63 26.04 25.22
CA PRO A 409 10.90 26.52 25.73
C PRO A 409 11.00 26.12 27.21
N ALA A 410 12.10 25.50 27.59
CA ALA A 410 12.47 25.29 28.97
C ALA A 410 12.55 26.67 29.65
N GLU A 411 11.62 26.98 30.53
CA GLU A 411 11.78 28.07 31.49
C GLU A 411 12.92 27.71 32.42
N MET A 412 14.09 28.25 32.13
CA MET A 412 15.19 28.34 33.09
C MET A 412 14.78 29.33 34.18
N GLY A 413 14.53 28.82 35.36
CA GLY A 413 14.34 29.59 36.59
C GLY A 413 15.58 30.40 36.93
N GLY A 414 15.48 31.70 36.81
CA GLY A 414 16.37 32.68 37.37
C GLY A 414 15.61 33.45 38.46
N ARG A 415 15.89 33.14 39.72
CA ARG A 415 15.56 34.00 40.89
C ARG A 415 16.41 35.24 40.78
N ASP A 416 15.77 36.43 40.83
CA ASP A 416 16.26 37.53 41.64
C ASP A 416 15.18 38.49 42.03
N ARG A 417 15.31 38.94 43.28
CA ARG A 417 14.43 39.82 44.06
C ARG A 417 14.61 41.29 43.64
N MET A 418 13.61 42.06 43.77
CA MET A 418 13.47 43.27 44.61
C MET A 418 12.69 44.42 44.01
N THR A 419 11.81 44.89 44.87
CA THR A 419 11.30 46.28 45.11
C THR A 419 10.19 46.85 44.23
N GLY A 420 9.04 47.06 44.91
CA GLY A 420 8.01 48.05 44.50
C GLY A 420 8.42 49.47 44.97
N PRO A 421 7.51 50.48 45.04
CA PRO A 421 6.05 50.50 44.81
C PRO A 421 5.57 51.77 44.04
N ALA A 422 4.28 51.94 43.91
CA ALA A 422 3.43 53.12 44.00
C ALA A 422 2.55 53.55 42.82
N ARG A 423 1.27 53.55 43.10
CA ARG A 423 0.21 54.58 42.87
C ARG A 423 0.02 55.08 41.43
N GLY A 424 -1.16 55.07 40.92
CA GLY A 424 -2.43 55.67 41.31
C GLY A 424 -3.38 55.79 40.14
N ALA A 425 -4.61 55.76 40.50
CA ALA A 425 -5.80 56.56 40.15
C ALA A 425 -6.56 56.21 38.86
N ARG A 426 -7.73 55.61 39.01
CA ARG A 426 -9.12 56.14 38.83
C ARG A 426 -9.40 56.86 37.52
N THR A 427 -10.44 56.39 36.82
CA THR A 427 -11.84 56.93 36.79
C THR A 427 -12.66 56.06 35.82
N ASP A 428 -13.77 55.48 36.29
CA ASP A 428 -15.19 55.80 36.07
C ASP A 428 -15.56 55.98 34.58
N SER A 429 -16.56 55.36 34.00
CA SER A 429 -17.97 55.35 34.38
C SER A 429 -18.82 54.51 33.41
N MET A 430 -19.75 53.82 33.95
CA MET A 430 -21.20 53.76 33.66
C MET A 430 -21.70 53.42 32.25
N GLY A 431 -22.63 52.46 32.26
CA GLY A 431 -23.80 52.48 31.42
C GLY A 431 -24.50 51.15 31.26
N ALA A 432 -25.39 50.88 32.15
CA ALA A 432 -26.39 49.82 32.17
C ALA A 432 -27.34 49.89 30.97
N THR A 433 -27.89 48.77 30.54
CA THR A 433 -29.33 48.51 30.67
C THR A 433 -29.69 47.06 30.27
N ARG A 434 -30.44 46.50 31.13
CA ARG A 434 -31.26 45.31 31.16
C ARG A 434 -32.41 45.43 30.15
N THR A 435 -32.91 44.30 29.60
CA THR A 435 -34.33 43.90 29.69
C THR A 435 -34.50 42.41 29.28
N THR A 436 -35.03 41.69 30.11
CA THR A 436 -35.91 40.56 30.32
C THR A 436 -37.06 40.44 29.31
N ASN A 437 -37.44 39.22 28.94
CA ASN A 437 -38.74 38.54 29.12
C ASN A 437 -38.85 37.32 28.23
N SER A 438 -38.99 36.14 28.79
CA SER A 438 -40.20 35.41 29.18
C SER A 438 -40.81 34.55 28.07
N ALA A 439 -40.84 33.25 28.35
CA ALA A 439 -41.73 32.25 27.74
C ALA A 439 -43.20 32.45 28.17
N PRO A 440 -44.18 31.85 27.54
CA PRO A 440 -44.66 30.56 28.02
C PRO A 440 -45.25 29.56 26.99
N ARG A 441 -45.17 28.32 27.33
CA ARG A 441 -46.06 27.14 27.36
C ARG A 441 -47.43 27.18 26.65
N THR A 442 -47.76 26.04 26.05
CA THR A 442 -48.95 25.14 26.13
C THR A 442 -49.06 24.40 24.80
N GLY A 443 -49.41 23.16 24.63
CA GLY A 443 -50.01 22.14 25.41
C GLY A 443 -50.71 21.13 24.46
N GLY A 444 -50.73 19.84 24.79
CA GLY A 444 -51.78 18.90 24.44
C GLY A 444 -51.67 18.24 23.06
N GLY A 445 -51.81 16.96 22.92
CA GLY A 445 -52.55 15.91 23.40
C GLY A 445 -52.39 14.67 22.58
N MET A 446 -52.34 13.58 23.22
CA MET A 446 -52.92 12.23 23.07
C MET A 446 -53.34 11.69 21.70
N GLY A 447 -53.00 10.41 21.48
CA GLY A 447 -53.68 9.51 20.55
C GLY A 447 -53.01 8.16 20.41
N ALA A 448 -53.43 7.25 21.20
CA ALA A 448 -53.11 5.83 21.25
C ALA A 448 -53.71 5.08 20.05
N GLY A 449 -53.14 3.92 19.73
CA GLY A 449 -53.73 2.95 18.81
C GLY A 449 -52.83 1.81 18.42
N ARG A 450 -52.77 0.77 19.22
CA ARG A 450 -52.60 -0.64 18.83
C ARG A 450 -53.99 -1.28 18.87
N PRO A 451 -54.32 -2.44 18.20
CA PRO A 451 -53.60 -3.71 18.20
C PRO A 451 -53.74 -4.58 16.94
N SER A 452 -53.00 -5.63 16.91
CA SER A 452 -53.24 -7.08 16.85
C SER A 452 -53.46 -7.81 15.53
N SER A 453 -52.66 -8.87 15.44
CA SER A 453 -52.96 -10.29 15.18
C SER A 453 -53.28 -10.75 13.75
N GLY A 454 -52.59 -11.83 13.38
CA GLY A 454 -53.01 -12.75 12.31
C GLY A 454 -51.98 -13.83 12.04
N ALA A 455 -52.14 -14.93 12.68
CA ALA A 455 -51.47 -16.20 12.50
C ALA A 455 -51.86 -16.88 11.17
N GLY A 456 -51.00 -17.70 10.63
CA GLY A 456 -51.33 -18.62 9.52
C GLY A 456 -50.22 -19.65 9.29
N MET A 457 -50.44 -20.82 9.84
CA MET A 457 -49.70 -22.07 9.65
C MET A 457 -49.82 -22.60 8.22
N GLY A 458 -48.82 -23.35 7.77
CA GLY A 458 -48.92 -24.20 6.60
C GLY A 458 -47.71 -25.11 6.42
N ALA A 459 -47.83 -26.29 6.98
CA ALA A 459 -46.87 -27.38 6.85
C ALA A 459 -47.03 -28.12 5.51
N GLY A 460 -45.93 -28.68 4.98
CA GLY A 460 -45.97 -29.61 3.84
C GLY A 460 -44.66 -30.34 3.68
N ARG A 461 -44.65 -31.58 4.12
CA ARG A 461 -43.61 -32.62 3.99
C ARG A 461 -43.62 -33.25 2.60
N SER A 462 -42.47 -33.75 2.15
CA SER A 462 -42.09 -35.15 1.81
C SER A 462 -41.06 -35.15 0.67
N SER A 463 -39.88 -35.69 0.85
CA SER A 463 -39.37 -37.05 0.89
C SER A 463 -39.10 -37.68 -0.47
N SER A 464 -37.94 -38.31 -0.49
CA SER A 464 -37.38 -39.42 -1.33
C SER A 464 -36.48 -38.98 -2.46
N GLY A 465 -35.23 -39.41 -2.60
CA GLY A 465 -34.66 -40.75 -2.38
C GLY A 465 -34.05 -41.19 -3.70
N GLY A 466 -32.77 -41.60 -3.76
CA GLY A 466 -32.22 -42.27 -4.94
C GLY A 466 -30.71 -42.12 -5.10
N SER A 467 -30.00 -42.93 -4.49
CA SER A 467 -28.91 -43.87 -4.79
C SER A 467 -27.95 -43.55 -5.98
N ALA A 468 -26.66 -43.65 -5.66
CA ALA A 468 -25.54 -43.85 -6.56
C ALA A 468 -25.58 -45.21 -7.27
N PRO A 469 -24.76 -45.43 -8.32
CA PRO A 469 -23.68 -46.37 -8.08
C PRO A 469 -22.30 -46.00 -8.71
N HIS A 470 -21.31 -46.66 -8.11
CA HIS A 470 -19.91 -46.79 -8.51
C HIS A 470 -19.70 -47.32 -9.93
N SER A 471 -18.60 -46.91 -10.59
CA SER A 471 -17.76 -47.86 -11.31
C SER A 471 -16.33 -47.38 -11.46
N SER A 472 -15.43 -48.24 -11.11
CA SER A 472 -14.00 -48.36 -11.23
C SER A 472 -13.53 -48.44 -12.67
N GLY A 473 -12.31 -47.90 -12.94
CA GLY A 473 -11.62 -48.17 -14.23
C GLY A 473 -10.21 -47.60 -14.27
N THR A 474 -9.28 -48.37 -13.85
CA THR A 474 -7.87 -48.64 -14.23
C THR A 474 -7.18 -47.71 -15.22
N ALA A 475 -5.95 -47.30 -14.85
CA ALA A 475 -4.87 -46.85 -15.75
C ALA A 475 -4.32 -47.97 -16.63
N PRO A 476 -3.60 -47.68 -17.72
CA PRO A 476 -2.14 -47.92 -17.68
C PRO A 476 -1.23 -46.93 -18.46
N HIS A 477 0.01 -46.85 -17.99
CA HIS A 477 1.33 -46.59 -18.58
C HIS A 477 1.44 -46.26 -20.09
N ARG A 478 2.05 -45.15 -20.40
CA ARG A 478 3.38 -45.04 -21.06
C ARG A 478 3.91 -43.62 -20.95
#